data_40a2868a11dc411b53c31a690a162ba0
#
_entry.id   40a2868a11dc411b53c31a690a162ba0
#
_cell.length_a   1.000
_cell.length_b   1.000
_cell.length_c   1.000
_cell.angle_alpha   90.00
_cell.angle_beta   90.00
_cell.angle_gamma   90.00
#
_symmetry.space_group_name_H-M   'P 1'
#
loop_
_entity.id
_entity.type
_entity.pdbx_description
1 polymer ?
#
loop_
_entity_poly.entity_id
_entity_poly.type
_entity_poly.pdbx_seq_one_letter_code
_entity_poly.pdbx_strand_id
1 'polypeptide(L)'
;VNESPRATPAASSSSPSGPHPLELALAGLTDARLVLLISAVLFALAAWPLLLVDLPPFQDLPNHVATAHIAAHPDLYPQFTFNGLFKSNCLLTLWFYLFGGHGLFGAARAFTALVLAANALALPLFVLHFAGRRAVPVAMLFVWPLVHSFSVSMGFLNFTFAFALSLVLLTVLDRQRERPTPLGGLGIAALSSVVWYAHPFPLAVVGALVALHAATRPTWRERIDAGVALLLPLVPAGLLSVISAQQHLIKAEHSSAAAATFRYLNPWEIFSHLWRDVSGAFTWLGGMTIVPALLLPVFAWRQRRAPRAFLSPTATAVLIVAYVGLPEMISNWNYLNTRLVPFIWAGLALRLPTTLPRRAAIGLTACAISFSAAQGIDYVRLDRDRAEFTAGIEAVPAGATLLPLLFKHGKTSYFTASLSHAWGYYTVAKDTSAPLVFGVERSYPITYRDFPPRKLIPPAFDIFAVRYGTPAGVCKALGQAPVDAACTAAWRELWAGFWQEATPRFTHLLTWAMPPEARPMIPQVYHRVFAAGELEIYAR
;
A
#
# COMPACT_ATOMS: atom_id res chain seq x y z
N VAL A 1 -45.70 -63.47 -0.71
CA VAL A 1 -45.13 -62.24 -1.25
C VAL A 1 -43.62 -62.37 -1.09
N ASN A 2 -42.93 -62.69 -2.20
CA ASN A 2 -41.48 -62.86 -2.27
C ASN A 2 -40.81 -61.50 -2.46
N GLU A 3 -40.05 -61.04 -1.48
CA GLU A 3 -39.15 -59.90 -1.65
C GLU A 3 -37.80 -60.41 -2.16
N SER A 4 -37.45 -60.02 -3.38
CA SER A 4 -36.09 -60.20 -3.94
C SER A 4 -35.11 -59.25 -3.28
N PRO A 5 -33.88 -59.69 -2.93
CA PRO A 5 -32.86 -58.81 -2.35
C PRO A 5 -32.32 -57.81 -3.41
N ARG A 6 -32.42 -56.51 -3.12
CA ARG A 6 -31.82 -55.44 -3.90
C ARG A 6 -30.29 -55.58 -3.90
N ALA A 7 -29.71 -55.72 -5.09
CA ALA A 7 -28.28 -55.70 -5.30
C ALA A 7 -27.73 -54.33 -4.91
N THR A 8 -26.78 -54.29 -3.96
CA THR A 8 -26.00 -53.12 -3.59
C THR A 8 -25.07 -52.77 -4.75
N PRO A 9 -24.99 -51.50 -5.22
CA PRO A 9 -24.04 -51.14 -6.28
C PRO A 9 -22.63 -51.25 -5.73
N ALA A 10 -21.76 -51.97 -6.47
CA ALA A 10 -20.35 -52.11 -6.17
C ALA A 10 -19.69 -50.74 -6.11
N ALA A 11 -19.10 -50.39 -4.95
CA ALA A 11 -18.27 -49.20 -4.77
C ALA A 11 -17.10 -49.32 -5.72
N SER A 12 -17.03 -48.40 -6.69
CA SER A 12 -15.87 -48.26 -7.58
C SER A 12 -14.64 -47.90 -6.72
N SER A 13 -13.76 -48.86 -6.53
CA SER A 13 -12.46 -48.66 -5.90
C SER A 13 -11.61 -47.78 -6.82
N SER A 14 -11.65 -46.46 -6.65
CA SER A 14 -10.63 -45.58 -7.21
C SER A 14 -9.30 -45.91 -6.54
N SER A 15 -8.40 -46.57 -7.27
CA SER A 15 -7.02 -46.77 -6.83
C SER A 15 -6.42 -45.45 -6.40
N PRO A 16 -5.78 -45.36 -5.22
CA PRO A 16 -5.07 -44.15 -4.84
C PRO A 16 -3.96 -43.90 -5.87
N SER A 17 -4.09 -42.82 -6.64
CA SER A 17 -3.01 -42.37 -7.50
C SER A 17 -1.76 -42.14 -6.66
N GLY A 18 -0.66 -42.76 -6.99
CA GLY A 18 0.61 -42.59 -6.28
C GLY A 18 1.02 -41.11 -6.19
N PRO A 19 1.91 -40.76 -5.26
CA PRO A 19 2.33 -39.38 -5.05
C PRO A 19 2.89 -38.79 -6.34
N HIS A 20 2.49 -37.54 -6.63
CA HIS A 20 2.95 -36.82 -7.81
C HIS A 20 4.48 -36.61 -7.78
N PRO A 21 5.23 -36.72 -8.92
CA PRO A 21 6.68 -36.51 -8.96
C PRO A 21 7.14 -35.21 -8.29
N LEU A 22 6.37 -34.12 -8.37
CA LEU A 22 6.64 -32.87 -7.69
C LEU A 22 6.54 -33.00 -6.16
N GLU A 23 5.57 -33.76 -5.64
CA GLU A 23 5.45 -34.02 -4.20
C GLU A 23 6.64 -34.81 -3.68
N LEU A 24 7.13 -35.78 -4.45
CA LEU A 24 8.34 -36.55 -4.11
C LEU A 24 9.59 -35.65 -4.15
N ALA A 25 9.73 -34.80 -5.14
CA ALA A 25 10.84 -33.84 -5.25
C ALA A 25 10.87 -32.86 -4.08
N LEU A 26 9.71 -32.30 -3.72
CA LEU A 26 9.60 -31.39 -2.56
C LEU A 26 9.80 -32.11 -1.22
N ALA A 27 9.40 -33.38 -1.11
CA ALA A 27 9.60 -34.17 0.12
C ALA A 27 11.07 -34.38 0.48
N GLY A 28 11.96 -34.46 -0.52
CA GLY A 28 13.41 -34.60 -0.32
C GLY A 28 14.15 -33.34 0.13
N LEU A 29 13.51 -32.14 0.10
CA LEU A 29 14.14 -30.90 0.54
C LEU A 29 14.11 -30.77 2.07
N THR A 30 15.09 -30.07 2.64
CA THR A 30 14.97 -29.56 4.02
C THR A 30 13.98 -28.41 4.07
N ASP A 31 13.45 -28.08 5.27
CA ASP A 31 12.51 -26.96 5.44
C ASP A 31 13.09 -25.63 4.95
N ALA A 32 14.37 -25.39 5.23
CA ALA A 32 15.07 -24.19 4.77
C ALA A 32 15.14 -24.13 3.23
N ARG A 33 15.48 -25.23 2.57
CA ARG A 33 15.55 -25.30 1.11
C ARG A 33 14.18 -25.14 0.47
N LEU A 34 13.14 -25.74 1.06
CA LEU A 34 11.76 -25.57 0.59
C LEU A 34 11.32 -24.09 0.65
N VAL A 35 11.54 -23.43 1.79
CA VAL A 35 11.22 -22.02 1.96
C VAL A 35 11.99 -21.16 0.97
N LEU A 36 13.32 -21.35 0.86
CA LEU A 36 14.14 -20.56 -0.06
C LEU A 36 13.72 -20.74 -1.52
N LEU A 37 13.43 -21.96 -1.95
CA LEU A 37 12.96 -22.23 -3.31
C LEU A 37 11.64 -21.52 -3.61
N ILE A 38 10.66 -21.67 -2.72
CA ILE A 38 9.35 -21.02 -2.88
C ILE A 38 9.50 -19.51 -2.85
N SER A 39 10.30 -18.96 -1.91
CA SER A 39 10.57 -17.52 -1.84
C SER A 39 11.22 -16.98 -3.10
N ALA A 40 12.19 -17.72 -3.68
CA ALA A 40 12.83 -17.32 -4.92
C ALA A 40 11.84 -17.29 -6.10
N VAL A 41 10.93 -18.27 -6.19
CA VAL A 41 9.86 -18.28 -7.22
C VAL A 41 8.90 -17.11 -7.03
N LEU A 42 8.42 -16.87 -5.81
CA LEU A 42 7.51 -15.76 -5.51
C LEU A 42 8.17 -14.40 -5.81
N PHE A 43 9.44 -14.24 -5.40
CA PHE A 43 10.22 -13.05 -5.68
C PHE A 43 10.41 -12.84 -7.18
N ALA A 44 10.83 -13.87 -7.91
CA ALA A 44 11.02 -13.78 -9.36
C ALA A 44 9.73 -13.37 -10.08
N LEU A 45 8.58 -13.97 -9.73
CA LEU A 45 7.28 -13.63 -10.32
C LEU A 45 6.85 -12.18 -10.04
N ALA A 46 7.22 -11.63 -8.86
CA ALA A 46 6.82 -10.29 -8.45
C ALA A 46 7.81 -9.20 -8.87
N ALA A 47 9.11 -9.50 -8.94
CA ALA A 47 10.17 -8.49 -9.06
C ALA A 47 10.72 -8.29 -10.48
N TRP A 48 10.55 -9.25 -11.39
CA TRP A 48 11.09 -9.12 -12.74
C TRP A 48 10.62 -7.85 -13.49
N PRO A 49 9.38 -7.31 -13.26
CA PRO A 49 8.97 -6.09 -13.93
C PRO A 49 9.84 -4.88 -13.56
N LEU A 50 10.53 -4.91 -12.40
CA LEU A 50 11.49 -3.87 -12.00
C LEU A 50 12.68 -3.73 -12.97
N LEU A 51 12.95 -4.76 -13.78
CA LEU A 51 13.99 -4.73 -14.80
C LEU A 51 13.57 -3.98 -16.07
N LEU A 52 12.28 -3.69 -16.23
CA LEU A 52 11.71 -3.07 -17.42
C LEU A 52 11.66 -1.53 -17.34
N VAL A 53 11.84 -0.96 -16.15
CA VAL A 53 11.63 0.47 -15.88
C VAL A 53 12.74 1.05 -14.99
N ASP A 54 13.02 2.33 -15.13
CA ASP A 54 13.99 3.02 -14.27
C ASP A 54 13.45 3.26 -12.86
N LEU A 55 12.19 3.67 -12.76
CA LEU A 55 11.48 3.82 -11.50
C LEU A 55 10.15 3.06 -11.57
N PRO A 56 9.82 2.22 -10.56
CA PRO A 56 8.51 1.56 -10.49
C PRO A 56 7.37 2.59 -10.56
N PRO A 57 6.31 2.31 -11.37
CA PRO A 57 5.25 3.28 -11.62
C PRO A 57 4.22 3.36 -10.48
N PHE A 58 4.69 3.37 -9.23
CA PHE A 58 3.86 3.45 -8.05
C PHE A 58 3.40 4.89 -7.80
N GLN A 59 2.16 5.03 -7.35
CA GLN A 59 1.54 6.34 -7.17
C GLN A 59 2.36 7.28 -6.28
N ASP A 60 2.75 6.85 -5.07
CA ASP A 60 3.37 7.71 -4.07
C ASP A 60 4.90 7.77 -4.18
N LEU A 61 5.50 6.85 -4.95
CA LEU A 61 6.96 6.73 -5.01
C LEU A 61 7.66 7.99 -5.51
N PRO A 62 7.18 8.70 -6.56
CA PRO A 62 7.80 9.95 -7.00
C PRO A 62 7.78 11.04 -5.92
N ASN A 63 6.74 11.10 -5.08
CA ASN A 63 6.67 12.02 -3.95
C ASN A 63 7.71 11.68 -2.86
N HIS A 64 7.89 10.40 -2.53
CA HIS A 64 8.93 9.97 -1.61
C HIS A 64 10.33 10.29 -2.11
N VAL A 65 10.58 10.10 -3.42
CA VAL A 65 11.86 10.46 -4.05
C VAL A 65 12.09 11.98 -4.01
N ALA A 66 11.07 12.78 -4.34
CA ALA A 66 11.12 14.24 -4.24
C ALA A 66 11.35 14.71 -2.78
N THR A 67 10.65 14.11 -1.82
CA THR A 67 10.84 14.39 -0.38
C THR A 67 12.29 14.12 0.05
N ALA A 68 12.88 13.03 -0.40
CA ALA A 68 14.28 12.68 -0.10
C ALA A 68 15.25 13.66 -0.75
N HIS A 69 14.99 14.07 -2.00
CA HIS A 69 15.79 15.08 -2.70
C HIS A 69 15.77 16.42 -1.96
N ILE A 70 14.58 16.91 -1.58
CA ILE A 70 14.43 18.15 -0.80
C ILE A 70 15.17 18.04 0.54
N ALA A 71 15.04 16.93 1.24
CA ALA A 71 15.70 16.71 2.53
C ALA A 71 17.25 16.68 2.42
N ALA A 72 17.77 16.23 1.28
CA ALA A 72 19.21 16.18 1.01
C ALA A 72 19.79 17.56 0.59
N HIS A 73 18.95 18.48 0.11
CA HIS A 73 19.38 19.79 -0.41
C HIS A 73 18.65 20.96 0.29
N PRO A 74 18.72 21.09 1.62
CA PRO A 74 17.92 22.06 2.38
C PRO A 74 18.17 23.52 1.96
N ASP A 75 19.36 23.82 1.45
CA ASP A 75 19.74 25.19 1.01
C ASP A 75 18.99 25.61 -0.26
N LEU A 76 18.60 24.65 -1.12
CA LEU A 76 17.80 24.91 -2.32
C LEU A 76 16.31 25.08 -2.01
N TYR A 77 15.88 24.67 -0.82
CA TYR A 77 14.45 24.61 -0.44
C TYR A 77 14.17 25.34 0.88
N PRO A 78 14.39 26.66 0.96
CA PRO A 78 14.22 27.44 2.19
C PRO A 78 12.78 27.45 2.71
N GLN A 79 11.79 27.11 1.87
CA GLN A 79 10.38 26.99 2.24
C GLN A 79 10.06 25.74 3.06
N PHE A 80 10.99 24.80 3.20
CA PHE A 80 10.83 23.59 4.01
C PHE A 80 11.69 23.61 5.26
N THR A 81 11.23 22.88 6.27
CA THR A 81 12.00 22.57 7.48
C THR A 81 12.25 21.07 7.52
N PHE A 82 13.49 20.66 7.75
CA PHE A 82 13.83 19.26 8.01
C PHE A 82 13.50 18.90 9.46
N ASN A 83 12.69 17.86 9.66
CA ASN A 83 12.20 17.41 10.97
C ASN A 83 12.97 16.22 11.54
N GLY A 84 14.01 15.76 10.87
CA GLY A 84 14.80 14.57 11.24
C GLY A 84 14.14 13.27 10.77
N LEU A 85 14.93 12.19 10.88
CA LEU A 85 14.56 10.86 10.41
C LEU A 85 14.04 9.93 11.51
N PHE A 86 14.17 10.31 12.80
CA PHE A 86 13.74 9.47 13.91
C PHE A 86 12.23 9.61 14.17
N LYS A 87 11.46 9.04 13.26
CA LYS A 87 9.99 9.06 13.25
C LYS A 87 9.45 7.75 12.70
N SER A 88 8.19 7.44 13.01
CA SER A 88 7.51 6.34 12.35
C SER A 88 7.32 6.63 10.84
N ASN A 89 7.21 5.58 10.05
CA ASN A 89 7.04 5.65 8.58
C ASN A 89 8.23 6.32 7.83
N CYS A 90 9.43 6.29 8.40
CA CYS A 90 10.62 6.94 7.84
C CYS A 90 11.66 5.99 7.24
N LEU A 91 11.40 4.67 7.22
CA LEU A 91 12.40 3.70 6.76
C LEU A 91 12.84 3.93 5.31
N LEU A 92 11.90 4.21 4.40
CA LEU A 92 12.21 4.52 2.99
C LEU A 92 13.04 5.81 2.88
N THR A 93 12.73 6.83 3.68
CA THR A 93 13.51 8.08 3.69
C THR A 93 14.93 7.85 4.23
N LEU A 94 15.08 7.03 5.29
CA LEU A 94 16.40 6.62 5.78
C LEU A 94 17.17 5.84 4.70
N TRP A 95 16.49 4.96 3.97
CA TRP A 95 17.09 4.22 2.86
C TRP A 95 17.64 5.17 1.78
N PHE A 96 16.86 6.18 1.39
CA PHE A 96 17.32 7.19 0.43
C PHE A 96 18.50 8.02 0.98
N TYR A 97 18.47 8.37 2.26
CA TYR A 97 19.58 9.08 2.90
C TYR A 97 20.88 8.26 2.85
N LEU A 98 20.80 6.96 3.08
CA LEU A 98 21.97 6.07 3.09
C LEU A 98 22.46 5.70 1.68
N PHE A 99 21.57 5.51 0.73
CA PHE A 99 21.87 4.91 -0.58
C PHE A 99 21.56 5.80 -1.78
N GLY A 100 20.88 6.92 -1.57
CA GLY A 100 20.46 7.84 -2.64
C GLY A 100 21.61 8.57 -3.34
N GLY A 101 22.78 8.68 -2.72
CA GLY A 101 23.97 9.33 -3.30
C GLY A 101 24.47 8.67 -4.59
N HIS A 102 24.08 7.41 -4.86
CA HIS A 102 24.36 6.69 -6.11
C HIS A 102 23.22 6.78 -7.13
N GLY A 103 22.19 7.57 -6.86
CA GLY A 103 21.01 7.78 -7.69
C GLY A 103 19.72 7.35 -6.99
N LEU A 104 18.81 8.31 -6.80
CA LEU A 104 17.56 8.12 -6.07
C LEU A 104 16.64 7.05 -6.72
N PHE A 105 16.61 7.00 -8.06
CA PHE A 105 15.77 6.01 -8.78
C PHE A 105 16.30 4.59 -8.59
N GLY A 106 17.63 4.41 -8.64
CA GLY A 106 18.26 3.13 -8.33
C GLY A 106 17.99 2.68 -6.89
N ALA A 107 18.10 3.60 -5.92
CA ALA A 107 17.80 3.34 -4.52
C ALA A 107 16.31 2.98 -4.31
N ALA A 108 15.38 3.65 -5.01
CA ALA A 108 13.95 3.35 -4.96
C ALA A 108 13.63 1.94 -5.50
N ARG A 109 14.23 1.57 -6.63
CA ARG A 109 14.09 0.24 -7.22
C ARG A 109 14.68 -0.85 -6.31
N ALA A 110 15.83 -0.60 -5.71
CA ALA A 110 16.46 -1.52 -4.76
C ALA A 110 15.61 -1.72 -3.49
N PHE A 111 15.05 -0.63 -2.92
CA PHE A 111 14.14 -0.75 -1.79
C PHE A 111 12.86 -1.51 -2.14
N THR A 112 12.30 -1.28 -3.33
CA THR A 112 11.15 -2.04 -3.82
C THR A 112 11.47 -3.53 -3.92
N ALA A 113 12.63 -3.90 -4.48
CA ALA A 113 13.07 -5.28 -4.54
C ALA A 113 13.23 -5.88 -3.14
N LEU A 114 13.77 -5.13 -2.18
CA LEU A 114 13.87 -5.56 -0.77
C LEU A 114 12.49 -5.82 -0.15
N VAL A 115 11.51 -4.94 -0.39
CA VAL A 115 10.13 -5.11 0.09
C VAL A 115 9.50 -6.38 -0.48
N LEU A 116 9.64 -6.61 -1.79
CA LEU A 116 9.12 -7.82 -2.44
C LEU A 116 9.81 -9.09 -1.93
N ALA A 117 11.14 -9.06 -1.74
CA ALA A 117 11.91 -10.17 -1.18
C ALA A 117 11.49 -10.47 0.27
N ALA A 118 11.29 -9.45 1.09
CA ALA A 118 10.84 -9.60 2.47
C ALA A 118 9.47 -10.29 2.56
N ASN A 119 8.51 -9.90 1.71
CA ASN A 119 7.19 -10.55 1.65
C ASN A 119 7.28 -11.98 1.11
N ALA A 120 8.05 -12.19 0.03
CA ALA A 120 8.27 -13.51 -0.55
C ALA A 120 8.90 -14.49 0.44
N LEU A 121 9.73 -14.02 1.38
CA LEU A 121 10.36 -14.83 2.42
C LEU A 121 9.49 -14.99 3.67
N ALA A 122 8.87 -13.91 4.15
CA ALA A 122 8.10 -13.92 5.38
C ALA A 122 6.85 -14.81 5.30
N LEU A 123 6.15 -14.82 4.17
CA LEU A 123 4.93 -15.61 3.98
C LEU A 123 5.15 -17.12 4.12
N PRO A 124 6.09 -17.78 3.40
CA PRO A 124 6.32 -19.20 3.57
C PRO A 124 6.91 -19.54 4.95
N LEU A 125 7.75 -18.69 5.56
CA LEU A 125 8.24 -18.87 6.92
C LEU A 125 7.10 -18.86 7.94
N PHE A 126 6.18 -17.91 7.81
CA PHE A 126 5.01 -17.78 8.66
C PHE A 126 4.10 -19.01 8.56
N VAL A 127 3.79 -19.46 7.35
CA VAL A 127 2.97 -20.66 7.13
C VAL A 127 3.68 -21.93 7.62
N LEU A 128 4.99 -22.04 7.40
CA LEU A 128 5.78 -23.17 7.90
C LEU A 128 5.68 -23.28 9.42
N HIS A 129 5.82 -22.15 10.13
CA HIS A 129 5.78 -22.13 11.60
C HIS A 129 4.41 -22.52 12.15
N PHE A 130 3.33 -21.92 11.62
CA PHE A 130 1.99 -22.06 12.19
C PHE A 130 1.14 -23.21 11.62
N ALA A 131 1.33 -23.57 10.37
CA ALA A 131 0.54 -24.60 9.68
C ALA A 131 1.37 -25.84 9.28
N GLY A 132 2.68 -25.75 9.37
CA GLY A 132 3.62 -26.83 9.10
C GLY A 132 3.96 -26.98 7.62
N ARG A 133 5.01 -27.76 7.36
CA ARG A 133 5.66 -27.95 6.06
C ARG A 133 4.68 -28.26 4.91
N ARG A 134 3.74 -29.19 5.14
CA ARG A 134 2.81 -29.65 4.09
C ARG A 134 1.83 -28.55 3.64
N ALA A 135 1.58 -27.54 4.46
CA ALA A 135 0.69 -26.45 4.14
C ALA A 135 1.37 -25.37 3.25
N VAL A 136 2.73 -25.28 3.30
CA VAL A 136 3.45 -24.19 2.62
C VAL A 136 3.17 -24.13 1.11
N PRO A 137 3.32 -25.21 0.32
CA PRO A 137 3.09 -25.11 -1.14
C PRO A 137 1.65 -24.71 -1.48
N VAL A 138 0.68 -25.27 -0.75
CA VAL A 138 -0.73 -24.94 -0.97
C VAL A 138 -1.02 -23.48 -0.61
N ALA A 139 -0.57 -23.03 0.57
CA ALA A 139 -0.81 -21.66 1.00
C ALA A 139 -0.22 -20.65 0.00
N MET A 140 0.97 -20.92 -0.53
CA MET A 140 1.63 -20.00 -1.47
C MET A 140 0.86 -19.85 -2.80
N LEU A 141 0.11 -20.87 -3.23
CA LEU A 141 -0.81 -20.75 -4.38
C LEU A 141 -1.96 -19.75 -4.15
N PHE A 142 -2.24 -19.39 -2.90
CA PHE A 142 -3.27 -18.40 -2.56
C PHE A 142 -2.71 -17.05 -2.14
N VAL A 143 -1.51 -17.00 -1.51
CA VAL A 143 -1.00 -15.76 -0.92
C VAL A 143 0.02 -15.02 -1.79
N TRP A 144 0.39 -15.54 -2.97
CA TRP A 144 1.27 -14.84 -3.89
C TRP A 144 0.84 -13.38 -4.20
N PRO A 145 -0.48 -13.02 -4.21
CA PRO A 145 -0.88 -11.63 -4.44
C PRO A 145 -0.38 -10.68 -3.36
N LEU A 146 -0.07 -11.18 -2.15
CA LEU A 146 0.46 -10.34 -1.07
C LEU A 146 1.91 -9.90 -1.30
N VAL A 147 2.65 -10.56 -2.19
CA VAL A 147 4.03 -10.18 -2.53
C VAL A 147 4.04 -8.87 -3.33
N HIS A 148 3.17 -8.76 -4.33
CA HIS A 148 2.94 -7.53 -5.09
C HIS A 148 1.45 -7.15 -4.97
N SER A 149 1.09 -6.58 -3.84
CA SER A 149 -0.28 -6.20 -3.50
C SER A 149 -0.64 -4.80 -4.01
N PHE A 150 -1.92 -4.43 -3.90
CA PHE A 150 -2.39 -3.05 -4.11
C PHE A 150 -1.57 -2.02 -3.32
N SER A 151 -1.17 -2.35 -2.08
CA SER A 151 -0.32 -1.46 -1.27
C SER A 151 1.05 -1.20 -1.91
N VAL A 152 1.62 -2.17 -2.64
CA VAL A 152 2.85 -1.97 -3.42
C VAL A 152 2.59 -1.02 -4.59
N SER A 153 1.53 -1.25 -5.36
CA SER A 153 1.15 -0.42 -6.51
C SER A 153 0.83 1.03 -6.10
N MET A 154 0.29 1.23 -4.89
CA MET A 154 0.11 2.57 -4.30
C MET A 154 1.41 3.24 -3.87
N GLY A 155 2.48 2.48 -3.67
CA GLY A 155 3.75 3.00 -3.13
C GLY A 155 3.84 2.95 -1.60
N PHE A 156 2.94 2.23 -0.91
CA PHE A 156 2.98 2.06 0.56
C PHE A 156 4.10 1.11 0.98
N LEU A 157 5.32 1.36 0.49
CA LEU A 157 6.45 0.45 0.64
C LEU A 157 6.85 0.23 2.11
N ASN A 158 6.83 1.29 2.91
CA ASN A 158 7.08 1.21 4.36
C ASN A 158 6.07 0.29 5.06
N PHE A 159 4.77 0.43 4.74
CA PHE A 159 3.72 -0.41 5.28
C PHE A 159 3.90 -1.87 4.85
N THR A 160 4.15 -2.11 3.55
CA THR A 160 4.30 -3.46 3.00
C THR A 160 5.52 -4.18 3.57
N PHE A 161 6.63 -3.46 3.80
CA PHE A 161 7.80 -4.00 4.49
C PHE A 161 7.50 -4.32 5.96
N ALA A 162 6.83 -3.40 6.67
CA ALA A 162 6.41 -3.60 8.05
C ALA A 162 5.43 -4.77 8.21
N PHE A 163 4.57 -5.05 7.22
CA PHE A 163 3.71 -6.23 7.19
C PHE A 163 4.56 -7.52 7.17
N ALA A 164 5.55 -7.63 6.28
CA ALA A 164 6.45 -8.78 6.24
C ALA A 164 7.17 -8.99 7.59
N LEU A 165 7.72 -7.92 8.17
CA LEU A 165 8.37 -7.97 9.48
C LEU A 165 7.38 -8.34 10.60
N SER A 166 6.11 -7.96 10.49
CA SER A 166 5.07 -8.33 11.45
C SER A 166 4.74 -9.82 11.44
N LEU A 167 4.79 -10.48 10.28
CA LEU A 167 4.67 -11.94 10.22
C LEU A 167 5.84 -12.64 10.93
N VAL A 168 7.06 -12.12 10.77
CA VAL A 168 8.24 -12.59 11.50
C VAL A 168 8.07 -12.32 13.00
N LEU A 169 7.61 -11.12 13.39
CA LEU A 169 7.35 -10.74 14.78
C LEU A 169 6.33 -11.67 15.44
N LEU A 170 5.23 -11.99 14.76
CA LEU A 170 4.24 -12.97 15.25
C LEU A 170 4.86 -14.35 15.44
N THR A 171 5.76 -14.76 14.56
CA THR A 171 6.49 -16.04 14.69
C THR A 171 7.42 -16.04 15.90
N VAL A 172 8.15 -14.95 16.14
CA VAL A 172 9.05 -14.82 17.30
C VAL A 172 8.25 -14.73 18.61
N LEU A 173 7.12 -14.00 18.61
CA LEU A 173 6.19 -13.92 19.74
C LEU A 173 5.63 -15.31 20.10
N ASP A 174 5.30 -16.15 19.13
CA ASP A 174 4.79 -17.49 19.38
C ASP A 174 5.86 -18.39 20.01
N ARG A 175 7.11 -18.30 19.55
CA ARG A 175 8.25 -18.98 20.18
C ARG A 175 8.48 -18.51 21.60
N GLN A 176 8.41 -17.20 21.85
CA GLN A 176 8.55 -16.61 23.18
C GLN A 176 7.43 -17.08 24.13
N ARG A 177 6.21 -17.23 23.60
CA ARG A 177 5.08 -17.79 24.35
C ARG A 177 5.34 -19.23 24.80
N GLU A 178 5.96 -20.05 23.94
CA GLU A 178 6.24 -21.46 24.25
C GLU A 178 7.45 -21.62 25.16
N ARG A 179 8.49 -20.80 24.97
CA ARG A 179 9.74 -20.82 25.71
C ARG A 179 10.23 -19.41 26.02
N PRO A 180 9.69 -18.77 27.07
CA PRO A 180 10.08 -17.41 27.43
C PRO A 180 11.59 -17.32 27.77
N THR A 181 12.30 -16.40 27.12
CA THR A 181 13.69 -16.09 27.41
C THR A 181 13.91 -14.57 27.40
N PRO A 182 14.83 -14.03 28.24
CA PRO A 182 15.15 -12.61 28.21
C PRO A 182 15.68 -12.15 26.85
N LEU A 183 16.49 -12.96 26.18
CA LEU A 183 17.03 -12.67 24.85
C LEU A 183 15.93 -12.62 23.79
N GLY A 184 14.95 -13.54 23.89
CA GLY A 184 13.75 -13.53 23.04
C GLY A 184 12.94 -12.25 23.24
N GLY A 185 12.76 -11.81 24.48
CA GLY A 185 12.12 -10.54 24.83
C GLY A 185 12.85 -9.33 24.23
N LEU A 186 14.18 -9.26 24.32
CA LEU A 186 14.98 -8.22 23.68
C LEU A 186 14.86 -8.25 22.15
N GLY A 187 14.87 -9.44 21.55
CA GLY A 187 14.66 -9.62 20.12
C GLY A 187 13.29 -9.10 19.65
N ILE A 188 12.24 -9.36 20.44
CA ILE A 188 10.89 -8.82 20.16
C ILE A 188 10.89 -7.28 20.28
N ALA A 189 11.51 -6.72 21.34
CA ALA A 189 11.59 -5.28 21.53
C ALA A 189 12.32 -4.60 20.35
N ALA A 190 13.45 -5.16 19.93
CA ALA A 190 14.21 -4.63 18.77
C ALA A 190 13.39 -4.75 17.48
N LEU A 191 12.84 -5.92 17.17
CA LEU A 191 12.08 -6.16 15.95
C LEU A 191 10.80 -5.30 15.89
N SER A 192 10.07 -5.19 17.01
CA SER A 192 8.87 -4.33 17.08
C SER A 192 9.21 -2.84 16.89
N SER A 193 10.37 -2.38 17.36
CA SER A 193 10.85 -1.02 17.12
C SER A 193 11.19 -0.78 15.63
N VAL A 194 11.75 -1.79 14.94
CA VAL A 194 11.96 -1.72 13.49
C VAL A 194 10.63 -1.72 12.73
N VAL A 195 9.65 -2.53 13.14
CA VAL A 195 8.28 -2.52 12.58
C VAL A 195 7.64 -1.14 12.75
N TRP A 196 7.75 -0.54 13.94
CA TRP A 196 7.27 0.82 14.21
C TRP A 196 7.93 1.85 13.30
N TYR A 197 9.25 1.77 13.17
CA TYR A 197 10.02 2.70 12.34
C TYR A 197 9.66 2.60 10.87
N ALA A 198 9.42 1.36 10.38
CA ALA A 198 8.92 1.15 9.05
C ALA A 198 7.47 1.68 8.90
N HIS A 199 6.54 1.22 9.75
CA HIS A 199 5.17 1.72 9.76
C HIS A 199 4.41 1.32 11.04
N PRO A 200 3.75 2.25 11.76
CA PRO A 200 3.12 1.96 13.06
C PRO A 200 1.87 1.08 12.98
N PHE A 201 1.13 1.09 11.86
CA PHE A 201 -0.13 0.36 11.72
C PHE A 201 0.03 -1.18 11.85
N PRO A 202 0.98 -1.85 11.17
CA PRO A 202 1.21 -3.28 11.39
C PRO A 202 1.56 -3.63 12.83
N LEU A 203 2.32 -2.77 13.53
CA LEU A 203 2.60 -2.94 14.96
C LEU A 203 1.32 -2.87 15.80
N ALA A 204 0.43 -1.93 15.52
CA ALA A 204 -0.87 -1.83 16.20
C ALA A 204 -1.72 -3.08 16.00
N VAL A 205 -1.74 -3.64 14.78
CA VAL A 205 -2.42 -4.91 14.50
C VAL A 205 -1.80 -6.06 15.30
N VAL A 206 -0.47 -6.19 15.34
CA VAL A 206 0.21 -7.22 16.14
C VAL A 206 -0.13 -7.04 17.63
N GLY A 207 -0.08 -5.81 18.15
CA GLY A 207 -0.43 -5.52 19.54
C GLY A 207 -1.87 -5.94 19.87
N ALA A 208 -2.83 -5.62 18.98
CA ALA A 208 -4.23 -6.01 19.14
C ALA A 208 -4.43 -7.54 19.10
N LEU A 209 -3.72 -8.24 18.19
CA LEU A 209 -3.77 -9.72 18.12
C LEU A 209 -3.21 -10.38 19.38
N VAL A 210 -2.10 -9.86 19.91
CA VAL A 210 -1.49 -10.34 21.15
C VAL A 210 -2.38 -10.06 22.35
N ALA A 211 -2.96 -8.85 22.44
CA ALA A 211 -3.90 -8.49 23.50
C ALA A 211 -5.16 -9.37 23.47
N LEU A 212 -5.72 -9.61 22.28
CA LEU A 212 -6.86 -10.52 22.10
C LEU A 212 -6.50 -11.95 22.54
N HIS A 213 -5.31 -12.42 22.16
CA HIS A 213 -4.82 -13.74 22.57
C HIS A 213 -4.66 -13.84 24.10
N ALA A 214 -4.10 -12.84 24.76
CA ALA A 214 -3.99 -12.80 26.22
C ALA A 214 -5.38 -12.75 26.89
N ALA A 215 -6.28 -11.90 26.40
CA ALA A 215 -7.64 -11.73 26.95
C ALA A 215 -8.51 -12.99 26.84
N THR A 216 -8.26 -13.84 25.84
CA THR A 216 -9.00 -15.09 25.62
C THR A 216 -8.51 -16.27 26.45
N ARG A 217 -7.48 -16.10 27.31
CA ARG A 217 -7.02 -17.14 28.22
C ARG A 217 -8.07 -17.46 29.30
N PRO A 218 -8.21 -18.73 29.71
CA PRO A 218 -9.28 -19.15 30.61
C PRO A 218 -9.23 -18.47 31.98
N THR A 219 -8.05 -18.40 32.61
CA THR A 219 -7.89 -17.86 33.95
C THR A 219 -7.27 -16.47 33.96
N TRP A 220 -7.56 -15.68 34.99
CA TRP A 220 -6.99 -14.35 35.17
C TRP A 220 -5.45 -14.38 35.27
N ARG A 221 -4.90 -15.39 35.96
CA ARG A 221 -3.47 -15.59 36.07
C ARG A 221 -2.82 -15.83 34.72
N GLU A 222 -3.38 -16.73 33.90
CA GLU A 222 -2.89 -16.95 32.52
C GLU A 222 -2.98 -15.72 31.64
N ARG A 223 -3.99 -14.86 31.84
CA ARG A 223 -4.11 -13.56 31.10
C ARG A 223 -2.97 -12.62 31.45
N ILE A 224 -2.65 -12.49 32.76
CA ILE A 224 -1.53 -11.66 33.23
C ILE A 224 -0.21 -12.23 32.72
N ASP A 225 0.03 -13.52 32.91
CA ASP A 225 1.27 -14.18 32.50
C ASP A 225 1.50 -14.04 30.97
N ALA A 226 0.47 -14.26 30.16
CA ALA A 226 0.53 -14.05 28.72
C ALA A 226 0.72 -12.56 28.36
N GLY A 227 0.06 -11.66 29.06
CA GLY A 227 0.22 -10.21 28.89
C GLY A 227 1.65 -9.77 29.18
N VAL A 228 2.22 -10.18 30.33
CA VAL A 228 3.60 -9.84 30.69
C VAL A 228 4.60 -10.45 29.70
N ALA A 229 4.46 -11.72 29.36
CA ALA A 229 5.41 -12.40 28.48
C ALA A 229 5.42 -11.86 27.04
N LEU A 230 4.28 -11.36 26.53
CA LEU A 230 4.11 -11.02 25.13
C LEU A 230 3.92 -9.52 24.89
N LEU A 231 3.22 -8.77 25.77
CA LEU A 231 2.99 -7.33 25.60
C LEU A 231 4.15 -6.50 26.17
N LEU A 232 4.76 -6.92 27.28
CA LEU A 232 5.88 -6.17 27.88
C LEU A 232 7.04 -5.95 26.90
N PRO A 233 7.47 -6.95 26.10
CA PRO A 233 8.50 -6.72 25.09
C PRO A 233 8.08 -5.75 23.96
N LEU A 234 6.78 -5.49 23.75
CA LEU A 234 6.28 -4.52 22.77
C LEU A 234 6.24 -3.09 23.33
N VAL A 235 6.35 -2.91 24.66
CA VAL A 235 6.26 -1.59 25.32
C VAL A 235 7.24 -0.57 24.74
N PRO A 236 8.52 -0.87 24.44
CA PRO A 236 9.42 0.12 23.85
C PRO A 236 8.88 0.73 22.55
N ALA A 237 8.40 -0.12 21.64
CA ALA A 237 7.80 0.34 20.39
C ALA A 237 6.46 1.05 20.60
N GLY A 238 5.68 0.64 21.60
CA GLY A 238 4.47 1.35 22.03
C GLY A 238 4.78 2.76 22.54
N LEU A 239 5.80 2.93 23.37
CA LEU A 239 6.26 4.24 23.86
C LEU A 239 6.73 5.14 22.71
N LEU A 240 7.50 4.59 21.76
CA LEU A 240 7.89 5.32 20.56
C LEU A 240 6.67 5.79 19.77
N SER A 241 5.61 4.99 19.70
CA SER A 241 4.35 5.37 19.05
C SER A 241 3.65 6.54 19.77
N VAL A 242 3.61 6.51 21.11
CA VAL A 242 3.02 7.58 21.93
C VAL A 242 3.84 8.87 21.79
N ILE A 243 5.17 8.81 21.90
CA ILE A 243 6.05 9.97 21.73
C ILE A 243 5.87 10.58 20.34
N SER A 244 5.82 9.76 19.30
CA SER A 244 5.57 10.22 17.94
C SER A 244 4.21 10.89 17.82
N ALA A 245 3.15 10.30 18.37
CA ALA A 245 1.81 10.86 18.37
C ALA A 245 1.74 12.21 19.09
N GLN A 246 2.39 12.35 20.27
CA GLN A 246 2.45 13.61 20.99
C GLN A 246 3.11 14.74 20.20
N GLN A 247 4.17 14.42 19.42
CA GLN A 247 4.78 15.40 18.54
C GLN A 247 3.81 15.92 17.47
N HIS A 248 2.78 15.15 17.13
CA HIS A 248 1.72 15.57 16.22
C HIS A 248 0.65 16.41 16.91
N LEU A 249 0.23 16.02 18.13
CA LEU A 249 -0.84 16.68 18.89
C LEU A 249 -0.45 18.09 19.36
N ILE A 250 0.79 18.29 19.85
CA ILE A 250 1.29 19.56 20.37
C ILE A 250 1.32 20.68 19.31
N LYS A 251 1.18 20.35 18.04
CA LYS A 251 1.30 21.30 16.91
C LYS A 251 0.07 21.44 16.04
N ALA A 252 -1.00 20.75 16.36
CA ALA A 252 -2.32 21.05 15.84
C ALA A 252 -2.84 22.45 16.25
N GLU A 253 -2.19 23.11 17.22
CA GLU A 253 -2.54 24.46 17.67
C GLU A 253 -2.39 25.54 16.59
N HIS A 254 -1.56 25.32 15.56
CA HIS A 254 -1.38 26.28 14.45
C HIS A 254 -2.16 25.89 13.17
N SER A 255 -2.59 24.65 13.03
CA SER A 255 -3.65 24.31 12.08
C SER A 255 -4.95 24.58 12.79
N SER A 256 -5.69 25.62 12.37
CA SER A 256 -7.08 25.84 12.83
C SER A 256 -7.75 24.47 12.98
N ALA A 257 -8.15 24.15 14.22
CA ALA A 257 -8.69 22.86 14.61
C ALA A 257 -9.89 22.46 13.72
N ALA A 258 -9.62 21.99 12.54
CA ALA A 258 -10.57 21.20 11.79
C ALA A 258 -10.66 19.89 12.58
N ALA A 259 -11.80 19.65 13.21
CA ALA A 259 -12.13 18.39 13.87
C ALA A 259 -11.69 17.26 12.95
N ALA A 260 -11.06 16.22 13.53
CA ALA A 260 -10.61 15.07 12.75
C ALA A 260 -11.77 14.58 11.87
N THR A 261 -11.56 14.60 10.56
CA THR A 261 -12.58 14.12 9.61
C THR A 261 -12.49 12.62 9.50
N PHE A 262 -13.59 11.93 9.76
CA PHE A 262 -13.71 10.48 9.60
C PHE A 262 -14.57 10.21 8.37
N ARG A 263 -14.05 9.38 7.46
CA ARG A 263 -14.82 8.86 6.34
C ARG A 263 -15.04 7.37 6.51
N TYR A 264 -16.29 6.97 6.62
CA TYR A 264 -16.70 5.58 6.59
C TYR A 264 -17.22 5.21 5.21
N LEU A 265 -16.94 3.98 4.79
CA LEU A 265 -17.45 3.45 3.54
C LEU A 265 -18.89 2.95 3.73
N ASN A 266 -19.76 3.23 2.76
CA ASN A 266 -21.04 2.56 2.68
C ASN A 266 -20.86 1.10 2.18
N PRO A 267 -21.88 0.21 2.30
CA PRO A 267 -21.75 -1.20 1.92
C PRO A 267 -21.30 -1.42 0.47
N TRP A 268 -21.72 -0.58 -0.46
CA TRP A 268 -21.32 -0.67 -1.86
C TRP A 268 -19.86 -0.25 -2.06
N GLU A 269 -19.44 0.82 -1.39
CA GLU A 269 -18.03 1.24 -1.38
C GLU A 269 -17.13 0.18 -0.75
N ILE A 270 -17.55 -0.47 0.35
CA ILE A 270 -16.80 -1.58 0.98
C ILE A 270 -16.57 -2.69 -0.05
N PHE A 271 -17.60 -3.08 -0.79
CA PHE A 271 -17.48 -4.11 -1.82
C PHE A 271 -16.54 -3.71 -2.95
N SER A 272 -16.67 -2.48 -3.47
CA SER A 272 -15.82 -1.97 -4.56
C SER A 272 -14.35 -1.79 -4.10
N HIS A 273 -14.14 -1.37 -2.87
CA HIS A 273 -12.81 -1.24 -2.28
C HIS A 273 -12.18 -2.61 -2.02
N LEU A 274 -12.94 -3.59 -1.53
CA LEU A 274 -12.44 -4.95 -1.37
C LEU A 274 -11.95 -5.52 -2.72
N TRP A 275 -12.70 -5.28 -3.80
CA TRP A 275 -12.25 -5.65 -5.15
C TRP A 275 -10.90 -5.03 -5.50
N ARG A 276 -10.74 -3.73 -5.30
CA ARG A 276 -9.48 -3.01 -5.50
C ARG A 276 -8.36 -3.57 -4.61
N ASP A 277 -8.65 -3.75 -3.32
CA ASP A 277 -7.67 -4.15 -2.31
C ASP A 277 -7.11 -5.56 -2.56
N VAL A 278 -7.89 -6.44 -3.18
CA VAL A 278 -7.45 -7.79 -3.55
C VAL A 278 -6.88 -7.88 -4.96
N SER A 279 -7.11 -6.88 -5.83
CA SER A 279 -6.67 -6.94 -7.23
C SER A 279 -5.15 -6.90 -7.38
N GLY A 280 -4.44 -6.26 -6.47
CA GLY A 280 -2.97 -6.14 -6.49
C GLY A 280 -2.41 -5.45 -7.73
N ALA A 281 -3.25 -4.83 -8.59
CA ALA A 281 -2.90 -4.41 -9.93
C ALA A 281 -3.20 -2.95 -10.19
N PHE A 282 -2.57 -2.41 -11.24
CA PHE A 282 -2.83 -1.06 -11.75
C PHE A 282 -4.06 -1.03 -12.67
N THR A 283 -4.26 -2.10 -13.43
CA THR A 283 -5.30 -2.21 -14.45
C THR A 283 -6.11 -3.51 -14.29
N TRP A 284 -7.15 -3.67 -15.12
CA TRP A 284 -7.95 -4.90 -15.18
C TRP A 284 -7.16 -6.15 -15.55
N LEU A 285 -5.98 -6.00 -16.17
CA LEU A 285 -5.10 -7.12 -16.47
C LEU A 285 -4.66 -7.89 -15.21
N GLY A 286 -4.60 -7.21 -14.07
CA GLY A 286 -4.31 -7.81 -12.77
C GLY A 286 -5.47 -8.53 -12.10
N GLY A 287 -6.65 -8.61 -12.72
CA GLY A 287 -7.84 -9.23 -12.13
C GLY A 287 -7.71 -10.72 -11.79
N MET A 288 -6.62 -11.37 -12.20
CA MET A 288 -6.33 -12.78 -11.85
C MET A 288 -6.21 -13.03 -10.35
N THR A 289 -5.91 -11.99 -9.55
CA THR A 289 -5.84 -12.08 -8.09
C THR A 289 -7.18 -12.35 -7.44
N ILE A 290 -8.28 -12.05 -8.13
CA ILE A 290 -9.64 -12.30 -7.61
C ILE A 290 -9.90 -13.81 -7.44
N VAL A 291 -9.29 -14.64 -8.27
CA VAL A 291 -9.48 -16.10 -8.21
C VAL A 291 -8.98 -16.66 -6.89
N PRO A 292 -7.71 -16.47 -6.47
CA PRO A 292 -7.28 -16.89 -5.15
C PRO A 292 -8.04 -16.18 -4.03
N ALA A 293 -8.44 -14.90 -4.18
CA ALA A 293 -9.20 -14.16 -3.19
C ALA A 293 -10.59 -14.76 -2.90
N LEU A 294 -11.30 -15.18 -3.95
CA LEU A 294 -12.62 -15.82 -3.79
C LEU A 294 -12.52 -17.27 -3.31
N LEU A 295 -11.51 -17.99 -3.76
CA LEU A 295 -11.34 -19.40 -3.38
C LEU A 295 -10.77 -19.57 -1.96
N LEU A 296 -9.95 -18.62 -1.50
CA LEU A 296 -9.30 -18.69 -0.18
C LEU A 296 -10.31 -18.89 0.97
N PRO A 297 -11.37 -18.07 1.16
CA PRO A 297 -12.34 -18.28 2.22
C PRO A 297 -13.10 -19.60 2.05
N VAL A 298 -13.39 -20.05 0.81
CA VAL A 298 -14.10 -21.31 0.56
C VAL A 298 -13.29 -22.52 1.03
N PHE A 299 -12.00 -22.54 0.71
CA PHE A 299 -11.10 -23.64 1.14
C PHE A 299 -10.79 -23.54 2.64
N ALA A 300 -10.58 -22.33 3.17
CA ALA A 300 -10.33 -22.11 4.59
C ALA A 300 -11.52 -22.50 5.47
N TRP A 301 -12.76 -22.27 5.01
CA TRP A 301 -13.99 -22.63 5.74
C TRP A 301 -14.18 -24.13 5.90
N ARG A 302 -13.78 -24.91 4.91
CA ARG A 302 -13.92 -26.39 4.93
C ARG A 302 -13.01 -27.07 5.95
N GLN A 303 -11.97 -26.40 6.41
CA GLN A 303 -11.03 -26.96 7.38
C GLN A 303 -11.33 -26.42 8.77
N ARG A 304 -11.71 -27.33 9.68
CA ARG A 304 -11.95 -27.04 11.11
C ARG A 304 -10.69 -26.97 11.95
N ARG A 305 -9.49 -27.03 11.35
CA ARG A 305 -8.25 -26.94 12.09
C ARG A 305 -8.07 -25.50 12.58
N ALA A 306 -8.10 -25.31 13.90
CA ALA A 306 -7.73 -24.05 14.50
C ALA A 306 -6.21 -23.94 14.52
N PRO A 307 -5.58 -22.99 13.81
CA PRO A 307 -4.16 -22.73 14.00
C PRO A 307 -3.93 -22.30 15.46
N ARG A 308 -2.85 -22.77 16.06
CA ARG A 308 -2.45 -22.45 17.45
C ARG A 308 -1.98 -20.98 17.62
N ALA A 309 -2.31 -20.10 16.69
CA ALA A 309 -1.65 -18.84 16.47
C ALA A 309 -2.49 -17.62 16.87
N PHE A 310 -1.82 -16.47 16.93
CA PHE A 310 -2.42 -15.15 17.10
C PHE A 310 -3.49 -14.82 16.05
N LEU A 311 -3.36 -15.33 14.81
CA LEU A 311 -4.37 -15.27 13.77
C LEU A 311 -5.36 -16.44 13.84
N SER A 312 -5.91 -16.70 15.03
CA SER A 312 -6.98 -17.67 15.28
C SER A 312 -8.25 -17.36 14.46
N PRO A 313 -9.23 -18.28 14.34
CA PRO A 313 -10.53 -17.99 13.73
C PRO A 313 -11.20 -16.73 14.28
N THR A 314 -11.21 -16.59 15.60
CA THR A 314 -11.77 -15.43 16.29
C THR A 314 -10.99 -14.15 15.92
N ALA A 315 -9.67 -14.18 15.95
CA ALA A 315 -8.85 -13.03 15.58
C ALA A 315 -9.06 -12.62 14.11
N THR A 316 -9.15 -13.60 13.20
CA THR A 316 -9.43 -13.30 11.79
C THR A 316 -10.84 -12.72 11.62
N ALA A 317 -11.84 -13.22 12.35
CA ALA A 317 -13.19 -12.64 12.35
C ALA A 317 -13.20 -11.20 12.89
N VAL A 318 -12.45 -10.93 13.98
CA VAL A 318 -12.29 -9.57 14.52
C VAL A 318 -11.65 -8.65 13.48
N LEU A 319 -10.63 -9.09 12.75
CA LEU A 319 -10.02 -8.29 11.67
C LEU A 319 -11.00 -8.01 10.52
N ILE A 320 -11.86 -8.97 10.16
CA ILE A 320 -12.91 -8.78 9.14
C ILE A 320 -13.95 -7.75 9.63
N VAL A 321 -14.39 -7.86 10.90
CA VAL A 321 -15.29 -6.87 11.49
C VAL A 321 -14.63 -5.48 11.54
N ALA A 322 -13.35 -5.42 11.90
CA ALA A 322 -12.58 -4.18 11.89
C ALA A 322 -12.44 -3.59 10.47
N TYR A 323 -12.26 -4.41 9.43
CA TYR A 323 -12.21 -3.95 8.04
C TYR A 323 -13.51 -3.22 7.62
N VAL A 324 -14.66 -3.72 8.07
CA VAL A 324 -15.96 -3.12 7.79
C VAL A 324 -16.24 -1.90 8.67
N GLY A 325 -15.82 -1.95 9.95
CA GLY A 325 -16.17 -0.96 10.96
C GLY A 325 -15.19 0.19 11.12
N LEU A 326 -13.94 0.05 10.68
CA LEU A 326 -12.99 1.16 10.74
C LEU A 326 -13.25 2.17 9.64
N PRO A 327 -13.00 3.47 9.91
CA PRO A 327 -13.04 4.47 8.85
C PRO A 327 -11.98 4.16 7.78
N GLU A 328 -12.32 4.43 6.54
CA GLU A 328 -11.36 4.36 5.43
C GLU A 328 -10.30 5.46 5.56
N MET A 329 -10.72 6.62 6.08
CA MET A 329 -9.87 7.79 6.23
C MET A 329 -10.06 8.42 7.60
N ILE A 330 -8.96 8.82 8.24
CA ILE A 330 -8.93 9.67 9.43
C ILE A 330 -8.03 10.87 9.08
N SER A 331 -8.64 12.06 8.93
CA SER A 331 -7.94 13.27 8.45
C SER A 331 -7.18 13.01 7.15
N ASN A 332 -5.84 13.02 7.15
CA ASN A 332 -5.00 12.77 5.98
C ASN A 332 -4.55 11.30 5.84
N TRP A 333 -4.98 10.43 6.77
CA TRP A 333 -4.61 9.02 6.75
C TRP A 333 -5.66 8.22 5.98
N ASN A 334 -5.38 7.93 4.73
CA ASN A 334 -6.24 7.16 3.84
C ASN A 334 -5.95 5.66 3.90
N TYR A 335 -6.93 4.85 3.47
CA TYR A 335 -6.81 3.41 3.29
C TYR A 335 -6.50 2.65 4.59
N LEU A 336 -7.10 3.06 5.72
CA LEU A 336 -6.84 2.41 7.01
C LEU A 336 -7.38 0.98 7.05
N ASN A 337 -8.61 0.76 6.59
CA ASN A 337 -9.23 -0.56 6.52
C ASN A 337 -8.53 -1.48 5.51
N THR A 338 -8.12 -0.98 4.36
CA THR A 338 -7.34 -1.71 3.33
C THR A 338 -6.09 -2.38 3.92
N ARG A 339 -5.46 -1.74 4.90
CA ARG A 339 -4.25 -2.26 5.57
C ARG A 339 -4.49 -3.49 6.42
N LEU A 340 -5.75 -3.86 6.70
CA LEU A 340 -6.10 -5.11 7.39
C LEU A 340 -6.14 -6.31 6.44
N VAL A 341 -6.37 -6.08 5.14
CA VAL A 341 -6.53 -7.16 4.14
C VAL A 341 -5.37 -8.16 4.13
N PRO A 342 -4.08 -7.76 4.14
CA PRO A 342 -2.98 -8.71 4.20
C PRO A 342 -3.00 -9.62 5.43
N PHE A 343 -3.38 -9.10 6.61
CA PHE A 343 -3.48 -9.89 7.84
C PHE A 343 -4.66 -10.85 7.81
N ILE A 344 -5.81 -10.42 7.29
CA ILE A 344 -7.00 -11.28 7.07
C ILE A 344 -6.62 -12.43 6.14
N TRP A 345 -5.94 -12.12 5.03
CA TRP A 345 -5.51 -13.09 4.05
C TRP A 345 -4.52 -14.11 4.63
N ALA A 346 -3.51 -13.64 5.36
CA ALA A 346 -2.57 -14.50 6.08
C ALA A 346 -3.28 -15.41 7.08
N GLY A 347 -4.25 -14.90 7.85
CA GLY A 347 -5.06 -15.67 8.79
C GLY A 347 -5.91 -16.74 8.13
N LEU A 348 -6.50 -16.47 6.97
CA LEU A 348 -7.24 -17.45 6.18
C LEU A 348 -6.31 -18.51 5.58
N ALA A 349 -5.11 -18.12 5.14
CA ALA A 349 -4.13 -19.03 4.53
C ALA A 349 -3.65 -20.12 5.50
N LEU A 350 -3.58 -19.83 6.81
CA LEU A 350 -3.23 -20.83 7.83
C LEU A 350 -4.26 -21.97 7.97
N ARG A 351 -5.45 -21.81 7.37
CA ARG A 351 -6.55 -22.79 7.44
C ARG A 351 -6.73 -23.57 6.16
N LEU A 352 -5.85 -23.37 5.20
CA LEU A 352 -5.93 -24.11 3.95
C LEU A 352 -5.63 -25.60 4.15
N PRO A 353 -6.20 -26.48 3.32
CA PRO A 353 -5.84 -27.90 3.32
C PRO A 353 -4.37 -28.07 2.95
N THR A 354 -3.80 -29.21 3.31
CA THR A 354 -2.42 -29.56 2.93
C THR A 354 -2.29 -30.09 1.50
N THR A 355 -3.42 -30.36 0.85
CA THR A 355 -3.49 -30.84 -0.54
C THR A 355 -4.64 -30.15 -1.27
N LEU A 356 -4.48 -29.92 -2.56
CA LEU A 356 -5.50 -29.36 -3.45
C LEU A 356 -5.84 -30.32 -4.57
N PRO A 357 -7.06 -30.27 -5.10
CA PRO A 357 -7.36 -30.91 -6.38
C PRO A 357 -6.42 -30.41 -7.46
N ARG A 358 -5.87 -31.30 -8.28
CA ARG A 358 -4.88 -30.97 -9.33
C ARG A 358 -5.34 -29.81 -10.22
N ARG A 359 -6.63 -29.79 -10.61
CA ARG A 359 -7.20 -28.71 -11.44
C ARG A 359 -7.14 -27.34 -10.75
N ALA A 360 -7.42 -27.31 -9.44
CA ALA A 360 -7.33 -26.06 -8.67
C ALA A 360 -5.88 -25.57 -8.56
N ALA A 361 -4.93 -26.47 -8.30
CA ALA A 361 -3.50 -26.11 -8.24
C ALA A 361 -3.00 -25.56 -9.59
N ILE A 362 -3.34 -26.21 -10.71
CA ILE A 362 -2.98 -25.73 -12.06
C ILE A 362 -3.62 -24.37 -12.32
N GLY A 363 -4.91 -24.19 -12.03
CA GLY A 363 -5.60 -22.92 -12.23
C GLY A 363 -4.99 -21.77 -11.43
N LEU A 364 -4.68 -21.98 -10.14
CA LEU A 364 -4.03 -20.96 -9.29
C LEU A 364 -2.60 -20.63 -9.75
N THR A 365 -1.84 -21.64 -10.22
CA THR A 365 -0.51 -21.41 -10.81
C THR A 365 -0.62 -20.60 -12.11
N ALA A 366 -1.57 -20.93 -12.98
CA ALA A 366 -1.82 -20.17 -14.20
C ALA A 366 -2.22 -18.72 -13.89
N CYS A 367 -3.05 -18.48 -12.88
CA CYS A 367 -3.39 -17.13 -12.41
C CYS A 367 -2.14 -16.36 -11.95
N ALA A 368 -1.24 -16.99 -11.19
CA ALA A 368 -0.02 -16.34 -10.72
C ALA A 368 0.92 -15.94 -11.87
N ILE A 369 1.11 -16.84 -12.85
CA ILE A 369 1.94 -16.56 -14.04
C ILE A 369 1.29 -15.46 -14.89
N SER A 370 -0.02 -15.55 -15.14
CA SER A 370 -0.74 -14.55 -15.93
C SER A 370 -0.73 -13.16 -15.25
N PHE A 371 -0.86 -13.12 -13.92
CA PHE A 371 -0.72 -11.87 -13.17
C PHE A 371 0.68 -11.28 -13.29
N SER A 372 1.72 -12.12 -13.15
CA SER A 372 3.11 -11.69 -13.29
C SER A 372 3.38 -11.09 -14.68
N ALA A 373 2.87 -11.73 -15.75
CA ALA A 373 2.96 -11.18 -17.10
C ALA A 373 2.19 -9.87 -17.26
N ALA A 374 0.97 -9.79 -16.70
CA ALA A 374 0.15 -8.58 -16.71
C ALA A 374 0.84 -7.41 -16.00
N GLN A 375 1.51 -7.66 -14.88
CA GLN A 375 2.31 -6.64 -14.19
C GLN A 375 3.42 -6.08 -15.09
N GLY A 376 4.13 -6.94 -15.82
CA GLY A 376 5.16 -6.48 -16.76
C GLY A 376 4.59 -5.58 -17.86
N ILE A 377 3.41 -5.93 -18.40
CA ILE A 377 2.71 -5.11 -19.40
C ILE A 377 2.30 -3.76 -18.78
N ASP A 378 1.75 -3.77 -17.57
CA ASP A 378 1.34 -2.55 -16.88
C ASP A 378 2.54 -1.64 -16.57
N TYR A 379 3.67 -2.20 -16.11
CA TYR A 379 4.88 -1.42 -15.88
C TYR A 379 5.34 -0.69 -17.14
N VAL A 380 5.42 -1.38 -18.28
CA VAL A 380 5.83 -0.76 -19.57
C VAL A 380 4.84 0.32 -20.02
N ARG A 381 3.53 0.08 -19.86
CA ARG A 381 2.50 1.06 -20.24
C ARG A 381 2.56 2.32 -19.38
N LEU A 382 2.65 2.14 -18.06
CA LEU A 382 2.72 3.24 -17.11
C LEU A 382 4.05 4.02 -17.22
N ASP A 383 5.13 3.34 -17.58
CA ASP A 383 6.41 4.00 -17.87
C ASP A 383 6.34 4.89 -19.13
N ARG A 384 5.55 4.50 -20.14
CA ARG A 384 5.26 5.37 -21.29
C ARG A 384 4.45 6.60 -20.89
N ASP A 385 3.41 6.44 -20.04
CA ASP A 385 2.66 7.57 -19.50
C ASP A 385 3.59 8.52 -18.71
N ARG A 386 4.52 7.96 -17.93
CA ARG A 386 5.56 8.73 -17.22
C ARG A 386 6.47 9.47 -18.21
N ALA A 387 6.97 8.80 -19.25
CA ALA A 387 7.85 9.41 -20.24
C ALA A 387 7.17 10.59 -20.96
N GLU A 388 5.88 10.48 -21.30
CA GLU A 388 5.10 11.59 -21.85
C GLU A 388 4.97 12.73 -20.82
N PHE A 389 4.68 12.41 -19.54
CA PHE A 389 4.56 13.40 -18.47
C PHE A 389 5.88 14.15 -18.20
N THR A 390 7.01 13.49 -18.36
CA THR A 390 8.33 14.06 -18.11
C THR A 390 9.00 14.70 -19.33
N ALA A 391 8.36 14.62 -20.51
CA ALA A 391 8.92 15.14 -21.76
C ALA A 391 9.20 16.65 -21.73
N GLY A 392 8.53 17.41 -20.87
CA GLY A 392 8.69 18.85 -20.72
C GLY A 392 9.70 19.29 -19.64
N ILE A 393 10.46 18.38 -19.03
CA ILE A 393 11.39 18.73 -17.93
C ILE A 393 12.39 19.81 -18.36
N GLU A 394 12.91 19.75 -19.60
CA GLU A 394 13.89 20.73 -20.09
C GLU A 394 13.30 22.12 -20.34
N ALA A 395 11.98 22.25 -20.47
CA ALA A 395 11.31 23.54 -20.58
C ALA A 395 11.10 24.24 -19.22
N VAL A 396 11.43 23.58 -18.11
CA VAL A 396 11.32 24.16 -16.76
C VAL A 396 12.72 24.50 -16.24
N PRO A 397 12.99 25.78 -15.89
CA PRO A 397 14.29 26.16 -15.34
C PRO A 397 14.51 25.59 -13.94
N ALA A 398 15.78 25.45 -13.55
CA ALA A 398 16.14 25.01 -12.22
C ALA A 398 15.60 25.98 -11.15
N GLY A 399 15.13 25.44 -10.02
CA GLY A 399 14.60 26.22 -8.91
C GLY A 399 13.21 26.82 -9.14
N ALA A 400 12.53 26.50 -10.25
CA ALA A 400 11.19 27.00 -10.51
C ALA A 400 10.18 26.53 -9.45
N THR A 401 9.21 27.39 -9.13
CA THR A 401 8.03 27.02 -8.35
C THR A 401 6.96 26.48 -9.28
N LEU A 402 6.70 25.18 -9.19
CA LEU A 402 5.84 24.43 -10.11
C LEU A 402 4.46 24.15 -9.50
N LEU A 403 3.39 24.50 -10.22
CA LEU A 403 2.03 24.16 -9.87
C LEU A 403 1.52 23.04 -10.80
N PRO A 404 1.47 21.79 -10.34
CA PRO A 404 0.91 20.71 -11.13
C PRO A 404 -0.62 20.71 -11.04
N LEU A 405 -1.30 20.73 -12.18
CA LEU A 405 -2.77 20.67 -12.33
C LEU A 405 -3.12 19.43 -13.16
N LEU A 406 -3.43 18.35 -12.49
CA LEU A 406 -3.76 17.08 -13.10
C LEU A 406 -5.29 16.98 -13.27
N PHE A 407 -5.78 17.04 -14.48
CA PHE A 407 -7.21 16.88 -14.78
C PHE A 407 -7.61 15.41 -14.92
N LYS A 408 -6.62 14.52 -15.05
CA LYS A 408 -6.73 13.06 -14.93
C LYS A 408 -5.53 12.54 -14.14
N HIS A 409 -5.74 11.54 -13.30
CA HIS A 409 -4.68 10.96 -12.46
C HIS A 409 -3.78 9.95 -13.18
N GLY A 410 -4.05 9.64 -14.41
CA GLY A 410 -3.31 8.74 -15.27
C GLY A 410 -4.07 8.48 -16.55
N LYS A 411 -3.38 7.94 -17.54
CA LYS A 411 -3.94 7.58 -18.84
C LYS A 411 -4.33 6.10 -18.88
N THR A 412 -3.49 5.26 -18.28
CA THR A 412 -3.57 3.81 -18.36
C THR A 412 -4.05 3.16 -17.07
N SER A 413 -3.68 3.69 -15.89
CA SER A 413 -4.04 3.06 -14.62
C SER A 413 -5.50 3.27 -14.25
N TYR A 414 -6.10 2.24 -13.66
CA TYR A 414 -7.50 2.25 -13.23
C TYR A 414 -7.64 2.27 -11.69
N PHE A 415 -6.82 1.45 -11.00
CA PHE A 415 -6.92 1.28 -9.55
C PHE A 415 -6.02 2.23 -8.77
N THR A 416 -4.98 2.76 -9.40
CA THR A 416 -4.06 3.73 -8.83
C THR A 416 -4.00 4.99 -9.67
N ALA A 417 -3.65 6.10 -9.05
CA ALA A 417 -3.44 7.37 -9.71
C ALA A 417 -1.95 7.54 -10.04
N SER A 418 -1.41 6.74 -10.95
CA SER A 418 0.03 6.61 -11.21
C SER A 418 0.78 7.91 -11.50
N LEU A 419 0.09 8.94 -12.03
CA LEU A 419 0.67 10.26 -12.30
C LEU A 419 0.41 11.30 -11.20
N SER A 420 -0.34 10.97 -10.14
CA SER A 420 -0.69 11.95 -9.09
C SER A 420 0.53 12.69 -8.53
N HIS A 421 1.63 12.00 -8.36
CA HIS A 421 2.86 12.57 -7.81
C HIS A 421 4.01 12.63 -8.82
N ALA A 422 3.75 12.44 -10.12
CA ALA A 422 4.78 12.46 -11.17
C ALA A 422 5.50 13.82 -11.30
N TRP A 423 4.92 14.92 -10.79
CA TRP A 423 5.62 16.20 -10.65
C TRP A 423 6.94 16.07 -9.84
N GLY A 424 7.07 15.07 -8.97
CA GLY A 424 8.30 14.78 -8.23
C GLY A 424 9.52 14.52 -9.12
N TYR A 425 9.34 14.08 -10.36
CA TYR A 425 10.43 13.94 -11.34
C TYR A 425 11.05 15.30 -11.69
N TYR A 426 10.23 16.34 -11.81
CA TYR A 426 10.68 17.71 -12.04
C TYR A 426 11.46 18.24 -10.84
N THR A 427 11.01 17.92 -9.62
CA THR A 427 11.74 18.28 -8.39
C THR A 427 13.14 17.69 -8.38
N VAL A 428 13.28 16.41 -8.71
CA VAL A 428 14.59 15.72 -8.72
C VAL A 428 15.50 16.20 -9.85
N ALA A 429 14.92 16.51 -11.02
CA ALA A 429 15.70 16.85 -12.22
C ALA A 429 16.07 18.34 -12.29
N LYS A 430 15.26 19.23 -11.75
CA LYS A 430 15.36 20.70 -11.91
C LYS A 430 15.24 21.47 -10.59
N ASP A 431 15.36 20.80 -9.45
CA ASP A 431 15.23 21.43 -8.13
C ASP A 431 13.93 22.24 -7.96
N THR A 432 12.84 21.84 -8.64
CA THR A 432 11.57 22.56 -8.54
C THR A 432 10.92 22.34 -7.19
N SER A 433 10.16 23.33 -6.72
CA SER A 433 9.28 23.17 -5.56
C SER A 433 7.83 23.07 -5.99
N ALA A 434 7.08 22.13 -5.40
CA ALA A 434 5.66 21.91 -5.66
C ALA A 434 4.85 21.88 -4.35
N PRO A 435 3.56 22.25 -4.35
CA PRO A 435 2.74 22.31 -3.14
C PRO A 435 2.27 20.94 -2.65
N LEU A 436 2.50 19.87 -3.41
CA LEU A 436 1.96 18.53 -3.19
C LEU A 436 2.91 17.57 -2.47
N VAL A 437 4.05 18.07 -1.98
CA VAL A 437 5.03 17.27 -1.24
C VAL A 437 4.38 16.74 0.06
N PHE A 438 4.69 15.50 0.43
CA PHE A 438 4.35 14.95 1.75
C PHE A 438 5.08 15.74 2.84
N GLY A 439 4.54 16.88 3.22
CA GLY A 439 5.16 17.83 4.13
C GLY A 439 4.14 18.69 4.89
N VAL A 440 2.86 18.28 4.85
CA VAL A 440 1.76 19.03 5.52
C VAL A 440 1.79 18.82 7.03
N GLU A 441 2.32 17.68 7.49
CA GLU A 441 2.38 17.32 8.89
C GLU A 441 3.83 17.09 9.33
N ARG A 442 4.14 17.38 10.60
CA ARG A 442 5.46 17.10 11.17
C ARG A 442 5.77 15.60 11.34
N SER A 443 4.84 14.71 11.05
CA SER A 443 5.08 13.29 10.89
C SER A 443 6.02 12.97 9.74
N TYR A 444 6.06 13.84 8.75
CA TYR A 444 6.94 13.68 7.62
C TYR A 444 8.37 14.21 7.91
N PRO A 445 9.40 13.70 7.22
CA PRO A 445 10.78 14.15 7.37
C PRO A 445 10.99 15.64 7.08
N ILE A 446 10.16 16.21 6.22
CA ILE A 446 10.14 17.64 5.89
C ILE A 446 8.73 18.20 6.14
N THR A 447 8.64 19.50 6.45
CA THR A 447 7.37 20.23 6.49
C THR A 447 7.54 21.61 5.89
N TYR A 448 6.46 22.16 5.34
CA TYR A 448 6.43 23.56 4.93
C TYR A 448 6.60 24.46 6.15
N ARG A 449 7.42 25.53 6.03
CA ARG A 449 7.56 26.57 7.07
C ARG A 449 6.27 27.39 7.17
N ASP A 450 5.82 27.88 6.01
CA ASP A 450 4.54 28.57 5.88
C ASP A 450 3.59 27.66 5.13
N PHE A 451 2.49 27.28 5.79
CA PHE A 451 1.49 26.44 5.14
C PHE A 451 0.95 27.14 3.89
N PRO A 452 0.90 26.45 2.74
CA PRO A 452 0.17 26.98 1.61
C PRO A 452 -1.30 27.24 2.01
N PRO A 453 -1.99 28.18 1.35
CA PRO A 453 -3.40 28.44 1.59
C PRO A 453 -4.20 27.13 1.55
N ARG A 454 -5.29 27.04 2.33
CA ARG A 454 -6.10 25.80 2.45
C ARG A 454 -6.53 25.20 1.13
N LYS A 455 -6.79 26.03 0.12
CA LYS A 455 -7.14 25.57 -1.25
C LYS A 455 -5.99 24.87 -1.97
N LEU A 456 -4.74 25.10 -1.54
CA LEU A 456 -3.52 24.51 -2.12
C LEU A 456 -2.93 23.39 -1.25
N ILE A 457 -3.65 22.92 -0.21
CA ILE A 457 -3.19 21.84 0.67
C ILE A 457 -3.77 20.50 0.19
N PRO A 458 -2.95 19.44 0.04
CA PRO A 458 -3.47 18.09 -0.15
C PRO A 458 -4.37 17.65 1.04
N PRO A 459 -5.40 16.81 0.83
CA PRO A 459 -5.81 16.20 -0.44
C PRO A 459 -6.73 17.08 -1.28
N ALA A 460 -7.18 18.23 -0.80
CA ALA A 460 -8.13 19.08 -1.54
C ALA A 460 -7.55 19.52 -2.88
N PHE A 461 -6.25 19.83 -2.90
CA PHE A 461 -5.55 20.28 -4.10
C PHE A 461 -5.33 19.15 -5.11
N ASP A 462 -4.94 17.94 -4.68
CA ASP A 462 -4.69 16.80 -5.57
C ASP A 462 -5.89 16.46 -6.44
N ILE A 463 -7.10 16.68 -5.92
CA ILE A 463 -8.34 16.41 -6.62
C ILE A 463 -8.98 17.66 -7.22
N PHE A 464 -8.40 18.86 -6.99
CA PHE A 464 -9.03 20.12 -7.41
C PHE A 464 -9.28 20.16 -8.91
N ALA A 465 -8.24 19.95 -9.72
CA ALA A 465 -8.36 19.97 -11.17
C ALA A 465 -9.22 18.81 -11.70
N VAL A 466 -9.08 17.60 -11.12
CA VAL A 466 -9.92 16.45 -11.49
C VAL A 466 -11.39 16.71 -11.18
N ARG A 467 -11.67 17.26 -10.00
CA ARG A 467 -13.05 17.44 -9.51
C ARG A 467 -13.73 18.67 -10.10
N TYR A 468 -12.99 19.75 -10.25
CA TYR A 468 -13.50 21.06 -10.64
C TYR A 468 -12.96 21.58 -11.97
N GLY A 469 -12.31 20.71 -12.75
CA GLY A 469 -11.74 21.08 -14.06
C GLY A 469 -12.77 21.43 -15.12
N THR A 470 -14.03 21.03 -14.92
CA THR A 470 -15.14 21.33 -15.85
C THR A 470 -16.35 21.89 -15.10
N PRO A 471 -17.24 22.65 -15.77
CA PRO A 471 -18.50 23.07 -15.16
C PRO A 471 -19.32 21.89 -14.63
N ALA A 472 -19.36 20.77 -15.35
CA ALA A 472 -20.07 19.56 -14.94
C ALA A 472 -19.56 18.99 -13.60
N GLY A 473 -18.26 19.07 -13.35
CA GLY A 473 -17.66 18.68 -12.08
C GLY A 473 -18.15 19.52 -10.90
N VAL A 474 -18.26 20.83 -11.08
CA VAL A 474 -18.80 21.76 -10.07
C VAL A 474 -20.29 21.52 -9.84
N CYS A 475 -21.09 21.38 -10.91
CA CYS A 475 -22.52 21.07 -10.80
C CYS A 475 -22.77 19.79 -10.00
N LYS A 476 -22.03 18.74 -10.30
CA LYS A 476 -22.11 17.49 -9.55
C LYS A 476 -21.76 17.67 -8.06
N ALA A 477 -20.75 18.49 -7.77
CA ALA A 477 -20.36 18.77 -6.38
C ALA A 477 -21.41 19.59 -5.62
N LEU A 478 -22.18 20.43 -6.33
CA LEU A 478 -23.30 21.21 -5.79
C LEU A 478 -24.63 20.43 -5.75
N GLY A 479 -24.65 19.17 -6.21
CA GLY A 479 -25.88 18.37 -6.29
C GLY A 479 -26.84 18.82 -7.38
N GLN A 480 -26.36 19.57 -8.38
CA GLN A 480 -27.14 20.10 -9.48
C GLN A 480 -26.90 19.31 -10.77
N ALA A 481 -27.94 19.01 -11.50
CA ALA A 481 -27.89 18.48 -12.85
C ALA A 481 -29.20 18.88 -13.59
N PRO A 482 -29.15 19.31 -14.84
CA PRO A 482 -28.01 19.39 -15.77
C PRO A 482 -27.11 20.61 -15.52
N VAL A 483 -26.02 20.73 -16.31
CA VAL A 483 -25.12 21.91 -16.31
C VAL A 483 -25.88 23.12 -16.82
N ASP A 484 -25.98 24.14 -16.00
CA ASP A 484 -26.65 25.40 -16.30
C ASP A 484 -25.71 26.63 -16.26
N ALA A 485 -26.25 27.81 -16.48
CA ALA A 485 -25.50 29.05 -16.41
C ALA A 485 -24.99 29.35 -15.00
N ALA A 486 -25.74 28.98 -13.97
CA ALA A 486 -25.36 29.19 -12.56
C ALA A 486 -24.14 28.32 -12.20
N CYS A 487 -24.14 27.05 -12.58
CA CYS A 487 -22.98 26.16 -12.41
C CYS A 487 -21.75 26.67 -13.15
N THR A 488 -21.93 27.18 -14.37
CA THR A 488 -20.81 27.72 -15.14
C THR A 488 -20.26 29.00 -14.50
N ALA A 489 -21.11 29.84 -13.91
CA ALA A 489 -20.70 31.02 -13.18
C ALA A 489 -19.94 30.62 -11.89
N ALA A 490 -20.47 29.68 -11.09
CA ALA A 490 -19.82 29.16 -9.90
C ALA A 490 -18.46 28.52 -10.20
N TRP A 491 -18.34 27.81 -11.33
CA TRP A 491 -17.08 27.25 -11.80
C TRP A 491 -16.04 28.34 -12.11
N ARG A 492 -16.42 29.39 -12.82
CA ARG A 492 -15.53 30.53 -13.11
C ARG A 492 -15.08 31.23 -11.82
N GLU A 493 -16.00 31.49 -10.90
CA GLU A 493 -15.70 32.10 -9.61
C GLU A 493 -14.72 31.24 -8.78
N LEU A 494 -14.94 29.93 -8.72
CA LEU A 494 -14.05 29.00 -8.04
C LEU A 494 -12.62 29.08 -8.60
N TRP A 495 -12.46 29.07 -9.92
CA TRP A 495 -11.15 29.18 -10.57
C TRP A 495 -10.53 30.58 -10.40
N ALA A 496 -11.31 31.64 -10.47
CA ALA A 496 -10.81 32.99 -10.22
C ALA A 496 -10.25 33.10 -8.79
N GLY A 497 -10.96 32.59 -7.79
CA GLY A 497 -10.48 32.56 -6.42
C GLY A 497 -9.23 31.68 -6.24
N PHE A 498 -9.14 30.55 -6.96
CA PHE A 498 -7.94 29.72 -6.95
C PHE A 498 -6.72 30.47 -7.53
N TRP A 499 -6.89 31.16 -8.66
CA TRP A 499 -5.80 31.89 -9.31
C TRP A 499 -5.32 33.12 -8.51
N GLN A 500 -6.20 33.78 -7.77
CA GLN A 500 -5.79 34.85 -6.86
C GLN A 500 -4.75 34.38 -5.83
N GLU A 501 -4.88 33.14 -5.36
CA GLU A 501 -3.95 32.56 -4.40
C GLU A 501 -2.71 31.92 -5.08
N ALA A 502 -2.89 31.28 -6.23
CA ALA A 502 -1.85 30.51 -6.89
C ALA A 502 -0.89 31.37 -7.73
N THR A 503 -1.41 32.35 -8.49
CA THR A 503 -0.60 33.13 -9.44
C THR A 503 0.61 33.83 -8.79
N PRO A 504 0.53 34.45 -7.60
CA PRO A 504 1.71 35.08 -7.01
C PRO A 504 2.81 34.12 -6.58
N ARG A 505 2.50 32.83 -6.38
CA ARG A 505 3.37 31.83 -5.76
C ARG A 505 4.11 30.97 -6.76
N PHE A 506 3.55 30.73 -7.94
CA PHE A 506 4.09 29.80 -8.91
C PHE A 506 4.57 30.50 -10.18
N THR A 507 5.80 30.17 -10.58
CA THR A 507 6.39 30.67 -11.82
C THR A 507 6.01 29.81 -13.02
N HIS A 508 5.70 28.53 -12.78
CA HIS A 508 5.36 27.57 -13.84
C HIS A 508 4.12 26.77 -13.47
N LEU A 509 3.31 26.47 -14.50
CA LEU A 509 2.17 25.55 -14.39
C LEU A 509 2.51 24.31 -15.22
N LEU A 510 2.25 23.16 -14.66
CA LEU A 510 2.27 21.88 -15.34
C LEU A 510 0.84 21.36 -15.41
N THR A 511 0.28 21.23 -16.60
CA THR A 511 -1.08 20.71 -16.76
C THR A 511 -1.04 19.38 -17.48
N TRP A 512 -1.87 18.44 -17.03
CA TRP A 512 -2.02 17.11 -17.61
C TRP A 512 -3.48 16.84 -17.96
N ALA A 513 -3.74 16.49 -19.22
CA ALA A 513 -5.07 16.19 -19.77
C ALA A 513 -6.08 17.32 -19.53
N MET A 514 -5.64 18.55 -19.70
CA MET A 514 -6.48 19.73 -19.48
C MET A 514 -7.61 19.82 -20.52
N PRO A 515 -8.88 19.87 -20.09
CA PRO A 515 -10.00 20.00 -21.00
C PRO A 515 -9.98 21.37 -21.70
N PRO A 516 -10.46 21.47 -22.97
CA PRO A 516 -10.43 22.70 -23.72
C PRO A 516 -11.12 23.88 -23.01
N GLU A 517 -12.21 23.63 -22.29
CA GLU A 517 -12.97 24.65 -21.56
C GLU A 517 -12.21 25.23 -20.36
N ALA A 518 -11.20 24.50 -19.80
CA ALA A 518 -10.38 25.00 -18.71
C ALA A 518 -9.22 25.90 -19.19
N ARG A 519 -8.79 25.80 -20.45
CA ARG A 519 -7.67 26.61 -20.98
C ARG A 519 -7.90 28.13 -20.87
N PRO A 520 -9.08 28.68 -21.17
CA PRO A 520 -9.34 30.11 -21.02
C PRO A 520 -9.29 30.58 -19.54
N MET A 521 -9.33 29.66 -18.58
CA MET A 521 -9.25 30.00 -17.16
C MET A 521 -7.81 30.24 -16.68
N ILE A 522 -6.79 29.84 -17.45
CA ILE A 522 -5.40 30.14 -17.13
C ILE A 522 -5.17 31.65 -17.23
N PRO A 523 -4.62 32.30 -16.18
CA PRO A 523 -4.35 33.74 -16.22
C PRO A 523 -3.42 34.11 -17.36
N GLN A 524 -3.70 35.25 -18.02
CA GLN A 524 -2.94 35.74 -19.20
C GLN A 524 -1.45 36.00 -18.91
N VAL A 525 -1.07 36.13 -17.65
CA VAL A 525 0.34 36.26 -17.23
C VAL A 525 1.16 34.99 -17.52
N TYR A 526 0.50 33.84 -17.71
CA TYR A 526 1.16 32.60 -18.10
C TYR A 526 1.05 32.38 -19.62
N HIS A 527 2.18 32.08 -20.24
CA HIS A 527 2.25 31.72 -21.66
C HIS A 527 2.77 30.29 -21.80
N ARG A 528 2.24 29.56 -22.78
CA ARG A 528 2.60 28.16 -22.99
C ARG A 528 4.01 28.06 -23.60
N VAL A 529 4.91 27.38 -22.90
CA VAL A 529 6.32 27.18 -23.28
C VAL A 529 6.59 25.77 -23.83
N PHE A 530 5.71 24.81 -23.52
CA PHE A 530 5.85 23.43 -23.99
C PHE A 530 4.47 22.77 -24.14
N ALA A 531 4.34 21.88 -25.14
CA ALA A 531 3.18 21.00 -25.29
C ALA A 531 3.58 19.71 -26.02
N ALA A 532 3.21 18.56 -25.44
CA ALA A 532 3.36 17.24 -26.05
C ALA A 532 2.29 16.29 -25.51
N GLY A 533 1.46 15.72 -26.38
CA GLY A 533 0.37 14.84 -25.98
C GLY A 533 -0.59 15.51 -25.00
N GLU A 534 -0.76 14.92 -23.83
CA GLU A 534 -1.62 15.43 -22.74
C GLU A 534 -0.92 16.47 -21.85
N LEU A 535 0.40 16.64 -21.99
CA LEU A 535 1.22 17.55 -21.19
C LEU A 535 1.27 18.94 -21.82
N GLU A 536 0.96 19.98 -21.02
CA GLU A 536 1.26 21.37 -21.37
C GLU A 536 1.99 22.04 -20.19
N ILE A 537 3.01 22.88 -20.48
CA ILE A 537 3.73 23.67 -19.49
C ILE A 537 3.60 25.14 -19.85
N TYR A 538 3.32 25.94 -18.86
CA TYR A 538 3.18 27.38 -18.96
C TYR A 538 4.18 28.07 -18.04
N ALA A 539 4.78 29.16 -18.49
CA ALA A 539 5.66 30.04 -17.71
C ALA A 539 5.02 31.42 -17.53
N ARG A 540 5.32 32.04 -16.39
CA ARG A 540 4.93 33.43 -16.10
C ARG A 540 5.98 34.39 -16.60
#